data_78b444907ada0c968979069915cc12d1
#
_entry.id   78b444907ada0c968979069915cc12d1
#
_cell.length_a   1.000
_cell.length_b   1.000
_cell.length_c   1.000
_cell.angle_alpha   90.00
_cell.angle_beta   90.00
_cell.angle_gamma   90.00
#
_symmetry.space_group_name_H-M   'P 1'
#
loop_
_entity.id
_entity.type
_entity.pdbx_description
1 polymer ?
#
loop_
_entity_poly.entity_id
_entity_poly.type
_entity_poly.pdbx_seq_one_letter_code
_entity_poly.pdbx_strand_id
1 'polypeptide(L)'
;MKVTFVYLREDDPTKSTMKKLERFGLAERIDARSIGRKATLTPYGNSYIKRSDSTILSKYGLNVIDGSWARIEGISKMRLVNSRRVPALLAANPVNYGKLEILSSAEALAAALFITGYNDMADRILEKFKWGPNFIVLNREPLSDYAECQTDQQVRTVENEYFPPDSEK
;
A
#
# COMPACT_ATOMS: atom_id res chain seq x y z
N MET A 1 -15.54 5.91 -0.62
CA MET A 1 -14.68 4.69 -0.71
C MET A 1 -14.20 4.35 0.69
N LYS A 2 -14.28 3.08 1.05
CA LYS A 2 -13.97 2.61 2.40
C LYS A 2 -12.57 2.00 2.46
N VAL A 3 -11.81 2.34 3.50
CA VAL A 3 -10.50 1.74 3.80
C VAL A 3 -10.65 0.79 4.98
N THR A 4 -10.22 -0.44 4.79
CA THR A 4 -10.23 -1.48 5.82
C THR A 4 -8.84 -2.11 5.98
N PHE A 5 -8.62 -2.83 7.06
CA PHE A 5 -7.41 -3.60 7.23
C PHE A 5 -7.67 -4.88 8.04
N VAL A 6 -6.88 -5.90 7.75
CA VAL A 6 -6.80 -7.13 8.54
C VAL A 6 -5.52 -7.07 9.35
N TYR A 7 -5.64 -7.15 10.67
CA TYR A 7 -4.52 -7.08 11.59
C TYR A 7 -4.07 -8.47 12.01
N LEU A 8 -2.83 -8.82 11.71
CA LEU A 8 -2.29 -10.16 11.97
C LEU A 8 -1.68 -10.35 13.37
N ARG A 9 -1.63 -9.31 14.20
CA ARG A 9 -1.15 -9.34 15.60
C ARG A 9 0.29 -9.82 15.80
N GLU A 10 1.15 -9.61 14.83
CA GLU A 10 2.52 -10.14 14.84
C GLU A 10 3.56 -9.15 15.35
N ASP A 11 3.23 -7.86 15.35
CA ASP A 11 4.11 -6.78 15.78
C ASP A 11 3.57 -6.08 17.02
N ASP A 12 4.43 -5.28 17.66
CA ASP A 12 4.04 -4.40 18.75
C ASP A 12 2.86 -3.50 18.29
N PRO A 13 1.68 -3.60 18.96
CA PRO A 13 0.51 -2.82 18.57
C PRO A 13 0.75 -1.29 18.53
N THR A 14 1.70 -0.80 19.34
CA THR A 14 2.03 0.63 19.39
C THR A 14 2.74 1.11 18.13
N LYS A 15 3.32 0.21 17.34
CA LYS A 15 4.04 0.50 16.11
C LYS A 15 3.17 0.36 14.85
N SER A 16 1.97 -0.20 14.97
CA SER A 16 1.07 -0.36 13.83
C SER A 16 0.54 0.99 13.36
N THR A 17 0.87 1.36 12.13
CA THR A 17 0.34 2.58 11.49
C THR A 17 -1.14 2.46 11.21
N MET A 18 -1.65 1.27 10.89
CA MET A 18 -3.07 1.04 10.64
C MET A 18 -3.91 1.19 11.90
N LYS A 19 -3.44 0.74 13.06
CA LYS A 19 -4.13 0.97 14.34
C LYS A 19 -4.21 2.46 14.68
N LYS A 20 -3.18 3.22 14.36
CA LYS A 20 -3.22 4.68 14.53
C LYS A 20 -4.30 5.30 13.64
N LEU A 21 -4.39 4.87 12.39
CA LEU A 21 -5.42 5.35 11.46
C LEU A 21 -6.84 4.94 11.92
N GLU A 22 -6.99 3.75 12.49
CA GLU A 22 -8.25 3.29 13.10
C GLU A 22 -8.71 4.26 14.20
N ARG A 23 -7.80 4.69 15.07
CA ARG A 23 -8.12 5.66 16.14
C ARG A 23 -8.57 7.00 15.61
N PHE A 24 -8.12 7.41 14.43
CA PHE A 24 -8.56 8.65 13.75
C PHE A 24 -9.81 8.44 12.88
N GLY A 25 -10.39 7.24 12.84
CA GLY A 25 -11.55 6.95 12.01
C GLY A 25 -11.26 6.90 10.51
N LEU A 26 -10.00 6.75 10.11
CA LEU A 26 -9.58 6.72 8.71
C LEU A 26 -9.48 5.31 8.14
N ALA A 27 -9.50 4.29 8.98
CA ALA A 27 -9.50 2.89 8.57
C ALA A 27 -10.29 2.07 9.58
N GLU A 28 -10.91 0.99 9.10
CA GLU A 28 -11.70 0.06 9.93
C GLU A 28 -11.08 -1.33 9.90
N ARG A 29 -10.87 -1.90 11.09
CA ARG A 29 -10.40 -3.28 11.20
C ARG A 29 -11.51 -4.25 10.84
N ILE A 30 -11.19 -5.27 10.05
CA ILE A 30 -12.11 -6.34 9.67
C ILE A 30 -11.46 -7.71 9.84
N ASP A 31 -12.28 -8.75 9.90
CA ASP A 31 -11.81 -10.13 9.80
C ASP A 31 -11.44 -10.48 8.35
N ALA A 32 -10.51 -11.42 8.19
CA ALA A 32 -10.12 -11.92 6.87
C ALA A 32 -11.31 -12.42 6.04
N ARG A 33 -12.33 -13.00 6.70
CA ARG A 33 -13.56 -13.47 6.04
C ARG A 33 -14.38 -12.34 5.43
N SER A 34 -14.19 -11.11 5.88
CA SER A 34 -14.93 -9.93 5.41
C SER A 34 -14.22 -9.17 4.28
N ILE A 35 -13.10 -9.65 3.79
CA ILE A 35 -12.34 -9.00 2.70
C ILE A 35 -13.18 -8.91 1.42
N GLY A 36 -13.83 -10.00 1.03
CA GLY A 36 -14.66 -10.02 -0.17
C GLY A 36 -13.86 -9.67 -1.44
N ARG A 37 -14.40 -8.76 -2.24
CA ARG A 37 -13.80 -8.34 -3.51
C ARG A 37 -12.97 -7.07 -3.43
N LYS A 38 -12.69 -6.59 -2.23
CA LYS A 38 -11.84 -5.41 -2.05
C LYS A 38 -10.47 -5.61 -2.69
N ALA A 39 -9.92 -4.56 -3.29
CA ALA A 39 -8.51 -4.55 -3.62
C ALA A 39 -7.72 -4.67 -2.33
N THR A 40 -6.85 -5.66 -2.21
CA THR A 40 -6.15 -5.95 -0.96
C THR A 40 -4.64 -5.85 -1.15
N LEU A 41 -4.06 -4.89 -0.44
CA LEU A 41 -2.61 -4.65 -0.48
C LEU A 41 -1.89 -5.70 0.37
N THR A 42 -0.96 -6.36 -0.27
CA THR A 42 -0.01 -7.30 0.34
C THR A 42 1.27 -7.30 -0.48
N PRO A 43 2.44 -7.51 0.15
CA PRO A 43 3.70 -7.63 -0.59
C PRO A 43 3.69 -8.75 -1.63
N TYR A 44 2.82 -9.73 -1.44
CA TYR A 44 2.69 -10.92 -2.29
C TYR A 44 1.54 -10.81 -3.30
N GLY A 45 1.05 -9.61 -3.56
CA GLY A 45 -0.04 -9.38 -4.51
C GLY A 45 0.28 -9.91 -5.90
N ASN A 46 -0.72 -10.50 -6.55
CA ASN A 46 -0.57 -11.12 -7.88
C ASN A 46 -0.34 -10.08 -8.99
N SER A 47 -0.77 -8.85 -8.78
CA SER A 47 -0.54 -7.77 -9.72
C SER A 47 -0.25 -6.46 -8.99
N TYR A 48 0.28 -5.47 -9.72
CA TYR A 48 0.51 -4.14 -9.17
C TYR A 48 -0.80 -3.39 -8.99
N ILE A 49 -0.88 -2.59 -7.92
CA ILE A 49 -1.92 -1.56 -7.86
C ILE A 49 -1.68 -0.56 -9.00
N LYS A 50 -2.72 -0.18 -9.72
CA LYS A 50 -2.63 0.69 -10.88
C LYS A 50 -3.88 1.54 -11.04
N ARG A 51 -3.84 2.53 -11.89
CA ARG A 51 -4.93 3.49 -12.10
C ARG A 51 -6.28 2.81 -12.38
N SER A 52 -6.29 1.77 -13.20
CA SER A 52 -7.52 1.03 -13.55
C SER A 52 -8.19 0.36 -12.35
N ASP A 53 -7.48 0.13 -11.24
CA ASP A 53 -8.06 -0.41 -10.03
C ASP A 53 -9.02 0.56 -9.32
N SER A 54 -9.07 1.82 -9.74
CA SER A 54 -10.01 2.82 -9.20
C SER A 54 -11.45 2.35 -9.23
N THR A 55 -11.85 1.55 -10.21
CA THR A 55 -13.19 0.96 -10.30
C THR A 55 -13.44 -0.07 -9.19
N ILE A 56 -12.44 -0.89 -8.86
CA ILE A 56 -12.54 -1.86 -7.75
C ILE A 56 -12.63 -1.12 -6.43
N LEU A 57 -11.79 -0.10 -6.22
CA LEU A 57 -11.80 0.70 -5.00
C LEU A 57 -13.15 1.41 -4.80
N SER A 58 -13.67 2.01 -5.87
CA SER A 58 -14.97 2.70 -5.84
C SER A 58 -16.11 1.76 -5.48
N LYS A 59 -16.10 0.54 -6.01
CA LYS A 59 -17.19 -0.42 -5.84
C LYS A 59 -17.08 -1.23 -4.54
N TYR A 60 -15.89 -1.67 -4.18
CA TYR A 60 -15.69 -2.61 -3.07
C TYR A 60 -14.83 -2.07 -1.93
N GLY A 61 -14.04 -1.03 -2.17
CA GLY A 61 -13.11 -0.46 -1.20
C GLY A 61 -11.68 -1.01 -1.31
N LEU A 62 -10.82 -0.49 -0.46
CA LEU A 62 -9.41 -0.86 -0.36
C LEU A 62 -9.13 -1.47 1.00
N ASN A 63 -8.43 -2.58 1.02
CA ASN A 63 -8.05 -3.31 2.23
C ASN A 63 -6.53 -3.47 2.30
N VAL A 64 -5.98 -3.50 3.51
CA VAL A 64 -4.55 -3.69 3.76
C VAL A 64 -4.36 -4.89 4.69
N ILE A 65 -3.43 -5.77 4.36
CA ILE A 65 -2.96 -6.79 5.29
C ILE A 65 -1.85 -6.17 6.14
N ASP A 66 -2.15 -5.93 7.41
CA ASP A 66 -1.23 -5.29 8.36
C ASP A 66 -0.60 -6.33 9.27
N GLY A 67 0.66 -6.65 9.02
CA GLY A 67 1.39 -7.65 9.79
C GLY A 67 2.82 -7.83 9.32
N SER A 68 3.59 -8.63 10.06
CA SER A 68 4.97 -8.93 9.76
C SER A 68 5.09 -9.76 8.47
N TRP A 69 6.03 -9.38 7.63
CA TRP A 69 6.36 -10.06 6.39
C TRP A 69 6.88 -11.50 6.59
N ALA A 70 7.23 -11.87 7.83
CA ALA A 70 7.79 -13.17 8.17
C ALA A 70 6.75 -14.30 8.20
N ARG A 71 5.44 -13.99 8.12
CA ARG A 71 4.37 -15.00 8.21
C ARG A 71 3.51 -15.10 6.96
N ILE A 72 4.13 -15.52 5.89
CA ILE A 72 3.48 -15.83 4.61
C ILE A 72 2.31 -16.83 4.80
N GLU A 73 2.41 -17.76 5.75
CA GLU A 73 1.40 -18.80 5.99
C GLU A 73 0.03 -18.23 6.33
N GLY A 74 -0.04 -17.15 7.13
CA GLY A 74 -1.31 -16.49 7.46
C GLY A 74 -1.99 -15.88 6.25
N ILE A 75 -1.19 -15.27 5.35
CA ILE A 75 -1.67 -14.62 4.12
C ILE A 75 -2.07 -15.65 3.07
N SER A 76 -1.31 -16.74 2.91
CA SER A 76 -1.59 -17.79 1.92
C SER A 76 -2.90 -18.51 2.17
N LYS A 77 -3.38 -18.54 3.43
CA LYS A 77 -4.68 -19.12 3.80
C LYS A 77 -5.87 -18.18 3.53
N MET A 78 -5.62 -16.91 3.25
CA MET A 78 -6.66 -15.95 2.95
C MET A 78 -7.11 -16.05 1.51
N ARG A 79 -8.41 -15.97 1.28
CA ARG A 79 -8.96 -15.89 -0.06
C ARG A 79 -8.97 -14.45 -0.54
N LEU A 80 -7.94 -14.07 -1.30
CA LEU A 80 -7.78 -12.74 -1.87
C LEU A 80 -8.13 -12.77 -3.36
N VAL A 81 -9.28 -12.21 -3.72
CA VAL A 81 -9.76 -12.15 -5.12
C VAL A 81 -8.98 -11.09 -5.91
N ASN A 82 -8.71 -9.97 -5.29
CA ASN A 82 -8.04 -8.82 -5.91
C ASN A 82 -6.80 -8.43 -5.11
N SER A 83 -5.84 -9.34 -4.99
CA SER A 83 -4.58 -9.02 -4.32
C SER A 83 -3.73 -8.08 -5.18
N ARG A 84 -3.15 -7.07 -4.54
CA ARG A 84 -2.30 -6.06 -5.20
C ARG A 84 -1.06 -5.81 -4.38
N ARG A 85 0.05 -5.52 -5.06
CA ARG A 85 1.26 -5.01 -4.43
C ARG A 85 1.54 -3.59 -4.91
N VAL A 86 2.15 -2.80 -4.05
CA VAL A 86 2.60 -1.45 -4.40
C VAL A 86 3.91 -1.58 -5.18
N PRO A 87 4.10 -0.84 -6.28
CA PRO A 87 5.38 -0.82 -6.97
C PRO A 87 6.47 -0.17 -6.11
N ALA A 88 7.72 -0.35 -6.50
CA ALA A 88 8.89 0.12 -5.74
C ALA A 88 8.83 1.62 -5.45
N LEU A 89 9.00 1.98 -4.18
CA LEU A 89 9.05 3.35 -3.67
C LEU A 89 10.00 3.40 -2.47
N LEU A 90 10.50 4.59 -2.16
CA LEU A 90 11.39 4.82 -1.03
C LEU A 90 10.58 5.09 0.24
N ALA A 91 10.94 4.42 1.33
CA ALA A 91 10.31 4.65 2.63
C ALA A 91 10.70 6.01 3.20
N ALA A 92 9.73 6.72 3.77
CA ALA A 92 9.94 7.95 4.53
C ALA A 92 9.77 7.73 6.05
N ASN A 93 9.26 6.56 6.47
CA ASN A 93 9.14 6.25 7.89
C ASN A 93 10.53 6.18 8.56
N PRO A 94 10.63 6.56 9.87
CA PRO A 94 11.94 6.72 10.52
C PRO A 94 12.77 5.45 10.62
N VAL A 95 12.13 4.28 10.67
CA VAL A 95 12.83 2.99 10.81
C VAL A 95 13.55 2.61 9.51
N ASN A 96 12.93 2.91 8.36
CA ASN A 96 13.41 2.46 7.05
C ASN A 96 13.67 3.61 6.06
N TYR A 97 13.91 4.82 6.55
CA TYR A 97 14.06 6.01 5.72
C TYR A 97 15.03 5.79 4.55
N GLY A 98 14.55 6.10 3.35
CA GLY A 98 15.33 6.00 2.12
C GLY A 98 15.54 4.58 1.61
N LYS A 99 15.06 3.55 2.31
CA LYS A 99 15.15 2.17 1.83
C LYS A 99 14.04 1.86 0.83
N LEU A 100 14.39 1.05 -0.16
CA LEU A 100 13.47 0.63 -1.20
C LEU A 100 12.61 -0.54 -0.71
N GLU A 101 11.32 -0.51 -1.07
CA GLU A 101 10.37 -1.62 -0.86
C GLU A 101 10.09 -2.02 0.60
N ILE A 102 10.50 -1.21 1.58
CA ILE A 102 10.21 -1.44 3.00
C ILE A 102 9.26 -0.36 3.52
N LEU A 103 8.09 -0.29 2.92
CA LEU A 103 7.06 0.67 3.30
C LEU A 103 6.31 0.22 4.56
N SER A 104 5.91 1.19 5.38
CA SER A 104 4.88 0.94 6.39
C SER A 104 3.53 0.68 5.71
N SER A 105 2.59 0.08 6.45
CA SER A 105 1.24 -0.12 5.92
C SER A 105 0.55 1.20 5.53
N ALA A 106 0.77 2.27 6.28
CA ALA A 106 0.24 3.60 5.95
C ALA A 106 0.85 4.16 4.66
N GLU A 107 2.13 3.96 4.44
CA GLU A 107 2.79 4.38 3.19
C GLU A 107 2.27 3.60 2.00
N ALA A 108 2.15 2.28 2.12
CA ALA A 108 1.58 1.43 1.08
C ALA A 108 0.14 1.84 0.75
N LEU A 109 -0.67 2.10 1.77
CA LEU A 109 -2.03 2.59 1.63
C LEU A 109 -2.09 3.94 0.90
N ALA A 110 -1.27 4.90 1.32
CA ALA A 110 -1.22 6.22 0.70
C ALA A 110 -0.76 6.16 -0.75
N ALA A 111 0.23 5.33 -1.06
CA ALA A 111 0.70 5.10 -2.42
C ALA A 111 -0.43 4.54 -3.31
N ALA A 112 -1.15 3.53 -2.83
CA ALA A 112 -2.26 2.93 -3.55
C ALA A 112 -3.38 3.95 -3.82
N LEU A 113 -3.71 4.77 -2.85
CA LEU A 113 -4.70 5.84 -2.98
C LEU A 113 -4.26 6.88 -4.02
N PHE A 114 -3.01 7.31 -3.96
CA PHE A 114 -2.45 8.27 -4.93
C PHE A 114 -2.49 7.71 -6.35
N ILE A 115 -2.01 6.49 -6.54
CA ILE A 115 -1.95 5.82 -7.86
C ILE A 115 -3.35 5.68 -8.47
N THR A 116 -4.36 5.40 -7.66
CA THR A 116 -5.74 5.21 -8.10
C THR A 116 -6.56 6.50 -8.18
N GLY A 117 -5.95 7.65 -7.84
CA GLY A 117 -6.57 8.98 -8.00
C GLY A 117 -7.28 9.53 -6.76
N TYR A 118 -7.14 8.90 -5.61
CA TYR A 118 -7.69 9.37 -4.33
C TYR A 118 -6.66 10.21 -3.56
N ASN A 119 -6.15 11.25 -4.19
CA ASN A 119 -5.03 12.06 -3.66
C ASN A 119 -5.36 12.74 -2.33
N ASP A 120 -6.55 13.31 -2.20
CA ASP A 120 -6.96 13.98 -0.95
C ASP A 120 -6.99 13.01 0.23
N MET A 121 -7.44 11.79 0.00
CA MET A 121 -7.45 10.74 1.02
C MET A 121 -6.03 10.29 1.38
N ALA A 122 -5.14 10.17 0.40
CA ALA A 122 -3.73 9.88 0.63
C ALA A 122 -3.08 10.94 1.53
N ASP A 123 -3.31 12.21 1.24
CA ASP A 123 -2.80 13.34 2.04
C ASP A 123 -3.33 13.29 3.47
N ARG A 124 -4.63 13.08 3.65
CA ARG A 124 -5.26 13.00 4.98
C ARG A 124 -4.67 11.88 5.83
N ILE A 125 -4.36 10.74 5.23
CA ILE A 125 -3.72 9.61 5.92
C ILE A 125 -2.30 9.97 6.33
N LEU A 126 -1.51 10.52 5.42
CA LEU A 126 -0.11 10.86 5.68
C LEU A 126 0.06 11.98 6.70
N GLU A 127 -0.87 12.94 6.74
CA GLU A 127 -0.87 14.04 7.74
C GLU A 127 -0.93 13.55 9.18
N LYS A 128 -1.36 12.32 9.44
CA LYS A 128 -1.40 11.74 10.78
C LYS A 128 -0.02 11.34 11.30
N PHE A 129 1.01 11.38 10.46
CA PHE A 129 2.39 11.04 10.80
C PHE A 129 3.30 12.24 10.51
N LYS A 130 4.24 12.54 11.43
CA LYS A 130 5.19 13.65 11.25
C LYS A 130 6.02 13.50 9.97
N TRP A 131 6.41 12.28 9.66
CA TRP A 131 7.18 11.93 8.47
C TRP A 131 6.29 11.75 7.22
N GLY A 132 4.98 11.69 7.38
CA GLY A 132 4.04 11.30 6.32
C GLY A 132 4.09 12.18 5.08
N PRO A 133 3.96 13.52 5.18
CA PRO A 133 4.01 14.38 4.01
C PRO A 133 5.29 14.23 3.19
N ASN A 134 6.41 13.92 3.84
CA ASN A 134 7.68 13.70 3.15
C ASN A 134 7.68 12.47 2.24
N PHE A 135 6.81 11.50 2.48
CA PHE A 135 6.68 10.32 1.63
C PHE A 135 6.30 10.71 0.19
N ILE A 136 5.34 11.60 0.02
CA ILE A 136 4.94 12.09 -1.30
C ILE A 136 6.06 12.93 -1.94
N VAL A 137 6.72 13.79 -1.15
CA VAL A 137 7.83 14.62 -1.65
C VAL A 137 8.97 13.74 -2.16
N LEU A 138 9.35 12.73 -1.39
CA LEU A 138 10.44 11.80 -1.70
C LEU A 138 10.17 10.98 -2.96
N ASN A 139 8.92 10.63 -3.20
CA ASN A 139 8.50 9.73 -4.29
C ASN A 139 7.68 10.43 -5.38
N ARG A 140 7.70 11.75 -5.44
CA ARG A 140 6.80 12.54 -6.31
C ARG A 140 6.81 12.08 -7.76
N GLU A 141 7.99 11.94 -8.34
CA GLU A 141 8.13 11.57 -9.75
C GLU A 141 7.65 10.14 -10.03
N PRO A 142 8.15 9.11 -9.34
CA PRO A 142 7.66 7.76 -9.61
C PRO A 142 6.17 7.59 -9.30
N LEU A 143 5.66 8.18 -8.23
CA LEU A 143 4.21 8.11 -7.94
C LEU A 143 3.36 8.72 -9.04
N SER A 144 3.77 9.86 -9.59
CA SER A 144 3.06 10.52 -10.69
C SER A 144 3.05 9.65 -11.94
N ASP A 145 4.17 9.01 -12.25
CA ASP A 145 4.26 8.12 -13.42
C ASP A 145 3.49 6.82 -13.21
N TYR A 146 3.52 6.23 -12.01
CA TYR A 146 2.67 5.08 -11.69
C TYR A 146 1.18 5.40 -11.83
N ALA A 147 0.77 6.60 -11.46
CA ALA A 147 -0.63 7.04 -11.56
C ALA A 147 -1.13 7.12 -13.02
N GLU A 148 -0.25 7.19 -14.00
CA GLU A 148 -0.61 7.15 -15.43
C GLU A 148 -0.69 5.72 -15.99
N CYS A 149 -0.24 4.71 -15.23
CA CYS A 149 -0.18 3.32 -15.69
C CYS A 149 -1.54 2.62 -15.60
N GLN A 150 -1.93 1.96 -16.67
CA GLN A 150 -3.17 1.18 -16.77
C GLN A 150 -2.94 -0.33 -16.71
N THR A 151 -1.72 -0.78 -16.94
CA THR A 151 -1.35 -2.21 -17.00
C THR A 151 -0.14 -2.51 -16.15
N ASP A 152 0.02 -3.78 -15.75
CA ASP A 152 1.19 -4.26 -15.01
C ASP A 152 2.48 -4.03 -15.79
N GLN A 153 2.44 -4.21 -17.11
CA GLN A 153 3.61 -3.98 -17.97
C GLN A 153 4.08 -2.53 -17.91
N GLN A 154 3.14 -1.58 -17.95
CA GLN A 154 3.46 -0.15 -17.83
C GLN A 154 4.05 0.16 -16.46
N VAL A 155 3.50 -0.38 -15.38
CA VAL A 155 4.03 -0.20 -14.02
C VAL A 155 5.45 -0.73 -13.93
N ARG A 156 5.71 -1.93 -14.46
CA ARG A 156 7.03 -2.53 -14.45
C ARG A 156 8.06 -1.70 -15.22
N THR A 157 7.67 -1.14 -16.35
CA THR A 157 8.52 -0.25 -17.15
C THR A 157 8.94 0.98 -16.35
N VAL A 158 7.98 1.65 -15.70
CA VAL A 158 8.24 2.81 -14.85
C VAL A 158 9.13 2.42 -13.66
N GLU A 159 8.82 1.31 -12.99
CA GLU A 159 9.60 0.81 -11.86
C GLU A 159 11.07 0.60 -12.25
N ASN A 160 11.33 0.00 -13.40
CA ASN A 160 12.68 -0.22 -13.90
C ASN A 160 13.42 1.07 -14.29
N GLU A 161 12.70 2.12 -14.68
CA GLU A 161 13.29 3.42 -14.99
C GLU A 161 13.81 4.11 -13.72
N TYR A 162 13.06 4.08 -12.64
CA TYR A 162 13.43 4.74 -11.38
C TYR A 162 14.28 3.85 -10.48
N PHE A 163 14.03 2.57 -10.48
CA PHE A 163 14.64 1.59 -9.59
C PHE A 163 15.08 0.37 -10.39
N PRO A 164 16.10 0.53 -11.27
CA PRO A 164 16.54 -0.59 -12.10
C PRO A 164 16.99 -1.76 -11.21
N PRO A 165 16.71 -3.01 -11.61
CA PRO A 165 17.23 -4.16 -10.91
C PRO A 165 18.75 -4.11 -10.90
N ASP A 166 19.36 -4.52 -9.78
CA ASP A 166 20.83 -4.59 -9.70
C ASP A 166 21.31 -5.43 -10.87
N SER A 167 22.14 -4.84 -11.72
CA SER A 167 22.83 -5.63 -12.74
C SER A 167 23.70 -6.62 -11.98
N GLU A 168 23.43 -7.90 -12.15
CA GLU A 168 24.30 -8.96 -11.64
C GLU A 168 25.73 -8.67 -12.09
N LYS A 169 26.58 -8.43 -11.10
CA LYS A 169 28.01 -8.32 -11.33
C LYS A 169 28.61 -9.70 -11.56
#